data_c4711daa2c15e23e8c7db01cc69b1588
#
_entry.id   c4711daa2c15e23e8c7db01cc69b1588
#
_cell.length_a   1.000
_cell.length_b   1.000
_cell.length_c   1.000
_cell.angle_alpha   90.00
_cell.angle_beta   90.00
_cell.angle_gamma   90.00
#
_symmetry.space_group_name_H-M   'P 1'
#
loop_
_entity.id
_entity.type
_entity.pdbx_description
1 polymer ?
#
loop_
_entity_poly.entity_id
_entity_poly.type
_entity_poly.pdbx_seq_one_letter_code
_entity_poly.pdbx_strand_id
1 'polypeptide(L)' 'MNPGEIYAKTDNGARELKERKLNLPIALRSVLIMIDGNRTVGEVLERTRALHVDASAFSELERAGGMRRPAPDR' A
#
# COMPACT_ATOMS: atom_id res chain seq x y z
N MET A 1 1.57 13.48 -0.58
CA MET A 1 0.75 12.38 -1.12
C MET A 1 -0.70 12.80 -1.17
N ASN A 2 -1.33 12.62 -2.28
CA ASN A 2 -2.72 13.05 -2.49
C ASN A 2 -3.68 11.94 -2.05
N PRO A 3 -4.61 12.23 -1.13
CA PRO A 3 -5.53 11.18 -0.68
C PRO A 3 -6.44 10.62 -1.76
N GLY A 4 -6.55 11.31 -2.89
CA GLY A 4 -7.35 10.80 -4.01
C GLY A 4 -6.61 9.86 -4.93
N GLU A 5 -5.30 9.68 -4.72
CA GLU A 5 -4.53 8.77 -5.55
C GLU A 5 -4.90 7.33 -5.28
N ILE A 6 -4.74 6.50 -6.29
CA ILE A 6 -5.03 5.07 -6.19
C ILE A 6 -3.75 4.31 -6.54
N TYR A 7 -3.19 3.65 -5.55
CA TYR A 7 -1.99 2.85 -5.76
C TYR A 7 -2.35 1.47 -6.27
N ALA A 8 -1.42 0.86 -6.96
CA ALA A 8 -1.59 -0.50 -7.47
C ALA A 8 -0.54 -1.41 -6.84
N LYS A 9 -0.95 -2.63 -6.54
CA LYS A 9 -0.06 -3.65 -6.01
C LYS A 9 0.80 -4.19 -7.16
N THR A 10 2.09 -4.33 -6.93
CA THR A 10 2.98 -4.93 -7.91
C THR A 10 2.96 -6.44 -7.78
N ASP A 11 3.57 -7.12 -8.75
CA ASP A 11 3.74 -8.57 -8.64
C ASP A 11 4.55 -8.92 -7.41
N ASN A 12 5.56 -8.11 -7.08
CA ASN A 12 6.34 -8.31 -5.88
C ASN A 12 5.48 -8.16 -4.63
N GLY A 13 4.56 -7.20 -4.63
CA GLY A 13 3.67 -7.02 -3.50
C GLY A 13 2.75 -8.21 -3.30
N ALA A 14 2.17 -8.71 -4.39
CA ALA A 14 1.30 -9.87 -4.31
C ALA A 14 2.06 -11.09 -3.83
N ARG A 15 3.29 -11.25 -4.31
CA ARG A 15 4.14 -12.37 -3.88
C ARG A 15 4.51 -12.24 -2.42
N GLU A 16 4.75 -11.01 -1.97
CA GLU A 16 5.12 -10.79 -0.57
C GLU A 16 4.00 -11.22 0.36
N LEU A 17 2.76 -10.96 0.00
CA LEU A 17 1.64 -11.39 0.82
C LEU A 17 1.57 -12.91 0.95
N LYS A 18 2.06 -13.60 -0.06
CA LYS A 18 2.06 -15.05 -0.08
C LYS A 18 3.29 -15.63 0.62
N GLU A 19 4.47 -15.07 0.34
CA GLU A 19 5.74 -15.66 0.76
C GLU A 19 6.34 -15.02 2.00
N ARG A 20 5.93 -13.80 2.31
CA ARG A 20 6.39 -13.07 3.50
C ARG A 20 7.91 -12.91 3.57
N LYS A 21 8.55 -12.74 2.44
CA LYS A 21 10.01 -12.62 2.40
C LYS A 21 10.52 -11.36 3.08
N LEU A 22 9.78 -10.26 2.97
CA LEU A 22 10.21 -9.00 3.56
C LEU A 22 9.85 -8.89 5.03
N ASN A 23 9.06 -9.83 5.53
CA ASN A 23 8.69 -9.86 6.94
C ASN A 23 8.13 -8.51 7.41
N LEU A 24 7.17 -8.00 6.67
CA LEU A 24 6.61 -6.68 6.94
C LEU A 24 5.84 -6.65 8.26
N PRO A 25 5.89 -5.52 8.99
CA PRO A 25 5.02 -5.35 10.14
C PRO A 25 3.55 -5.50 9.73
N ILE A 26 2.73 -5.90 10.69
CA ILE A 26 1.33 -6.16 10.39
C ILE A 26 0.62 -4.93 9.84
N ALA A 27 1.01 -3.73 10.31
CA ALA A 27 0.42 -2.50 9.80
C ALA A 27 0.69 -2.33 8.31
N LEU A 28 1.93 -2.57 7.89
CA LEU A 28 2.29 -2.44 6.47
C LEU A 28 1.63 -3.53 5.64
N ARG A 29 1.54 -4.74 6.18
CA ARG A 29 0.87 -5.82 5.46
C ARG A 29 -0.61 -5.50 5.26
N SER A 30 -1.24 -4.91 6.27
CA SER A 30 -2.64 -4.54 6.16
C SER A 30 -2.86 -3.52 5.04
N VAL A 31 -1.97 -2.52 4.95
CA VAL A 31 -2.04 -1.54 3.87
C VAL A 31 -1.89 -2.24 2.52
N LEU A 32 -0.90 -3.12 2.41
CA LEU A 32 -0.64 -3.82 1.16
C LEU A 32 -1.83 -4.68 0.73
N ILE A 33 -2.47 -5.35 1.69
CA ILE A 33 -3.65 -6.16 1.39
C ILE A 33 -4.78 -5.30 0.84
N MET A 34 -4.94 -4.08 1.36
CA MET A 34 -6.04 -3.23 0.95
C MET A 34 -5.80 -2.52 -0.37
N ILE A 35 -4.58 -2.52 -0.87
CA ILE A 35 -4.28 -1.88 -2.14
C ILE A 35 -4.66 -2.84 -3.26
N ASP A 36 -5.74 -2.52 -3.95
CA ASP A 36 -6.29 -3.39 -4.98
C ASP A 36 -6.52 -2.67 -6.32
N GLY A 37 -6.03 -1.43 -6.43
CA GLY A 37 -6.21 -0.68 -7.66
C GLY A 37 -7.53 0.07 -7.72
N ASN A 38 -8.36 -0.04 -6.70
CA ASN A 38 -9.67 0.61 -6.66
C ASN A 38 -9.86 1.54 -5.47
N ARG A 39 -9.10 1.33 -4.40
CA ARG A 39 -9.24 2.16 -3.20
C ARG A 39 -8.25 3.31 -3.25
N THR A 40 -8.73 4.49 -2.83
CA THR A 40 -7.85 5.66 -2.74
C THR A 40 -6.95 5.56 -1.52
N VAL A 41 -5.87 6.34 -1.53
CA VAL A 41 -4.99 6.45 -0.37
C VAL A 41 -5.78 6.84 0.87
N GLY A 42 -6.68 7.83 0.73
CA GLY A 42 -7.49 8.26 1.86
C GLY A 42 -8.35 7.14 2.42
N GLU A 43 -8.93 6.34 1.54
CA GLU A 43 -9.78 5.24 1.99
C GLU A 43 -8.96 4.18 2.72
N VAL A 44 -7.79 3.85 2.19
CA VAL A 44 -6.92 2.86 2.84
C VAL A 44 -6.48 3.35 4.20
N LEU A 45 -6.08 4.62 4.30
CA LEU A 45 -5.66 5.20 5.58
C LEU A 45 -6.80 5.18 6.59
N GLU A 46 -8.01 5.47 6.12
CA GLU A 46 -9.17 5.46 7.00
C GLU A 46 -9.43 4.06 7.56
N ARG A 47 -9.32 3.06 6.72
CA ARG A 47 -9.61 1.69 7.15
C ARG A 47 -8.51 1.09 8.02
N THR A 48 -7.29 1.59 7.91
CA THR A 48 -6.17 1.10 8.70
C THR A 48 -5.84 2.02 9.88
N ARG A 49 -6.75 2.93 10.18
CA ARG A 49 -6.53 3.94 11.21
C ARG A 49 -6.28 3.32 12.58
N ALA A 50 -6.99 2.25 12.89
CA ALA A 50 -6.84 1.59 14.18
C ALA A 50 -5.44 0.99 14.36
N LEU A 51 -4.70 0.82 13.28
CA LEU A 51 -3.35 0.29 13.32
C LEU A 51 -2.30 1.41 13.38
N HIS A 52 -2.73 2.65 13.48
CA HIS A 52 -1.85 3.83 13.54
C HIS A 52 -0.98 3.95 12.30
N VAL A 53 -1.56 3.61 11.14
CA VAL A 53 -0.88 3.74 9.87
C VAL A 53 -1.03 5.17 9.36
N ASP A 54 0.06 5.71 8.80
CA ASP A 54 0.00 7.02 8.17
C ASP A 54 0.58 6.93 6.76
N ALA A 55 0.73 8.09 6.11
CA ALA A 55 1.16 8.13 4.72
C ALA A 55 2.56 7.56 4.52
N SER A 56 3.38 7.52 5.57
CA SER A 56 4.74 7.00 5.42
C SER A 56 4.73 5.50 5.11
N ALA A 57 3.65 4.79 5.46
CA ALA A 57 3.54 3.37 5.12
C ALA A 57 3.53 3.18 3.61
N PHE A 58 2.88 4.09 2.88
CA PHE A 58 2.86 4.00 1.43
C PHE A 58 4.25 4.21 0.86
N SER A 59 5.01 5.16 1.40
CA SER A 59 6.38 5.38 0.94
C SER A 59 7.25 4.17 1.18
N GLU A 60 7.10 3.54 2.34
CA GLU A 60 7.89 2.37 2.66
C GLU A 60 7.56 1.20 1.76
N LEU A 61 6.28 0.96 1.49
CA LEU A 61 5.88 -0.13 0.61
C LEU A 61 6.32 0.12 -0.82
N GLU A 62 6.25 1.38 -1.25
CA GLU A 62 6.72 1.73 -2.59
C GLU A 62 8.21 1.49 -2.72
N ARG A 63 8.96 1.87 -1.70
CA ARG A 63 10.40 1.68 -1.69
C ARG A 63 10.78 0.21 -1.69
N ALA A 64 9.99 -0.60 -1.01
CA ALA A 64 10.21 -2.04 -0.96
C ALA A 64 9.77 -2.74 -2.24
N GLY A 65 9.11 -2.04 -3.15
CA GLY A 65 8.66 -2.62 -4.40
C GLY A 65 7.32 -3.32 -4.32
N GLY A 66 6.59 -3.16 -3.21
CA GLY A 66 5.31 -3.85 -3.02
C GLY A 66 4.14 -3.17 -3.69
N MET A 67 4.26 -1.88 -3.98
CA MET A 67 3.23 -1.14 -4.68
C MET A 67 3.87 -0.05 -5.51
N ARG A 68 3.11 0.51 -6.42
CA ARG A 68 3.60 1.58 -7.27
C ARG A 68 2.57 2.69 -7.33
N ARG A 69 3.07 3.89 -7.58
CA ARG A 69 2.21 5.05 -7.75
C ARG A 69 1.38 4.90 -9.01
N PRO A 70 0.19 5.49 -9.01
CA PRO A 70 -0.59 5.51 -10.23
C PRO A 70 0.13 6.30 -11.31
N ALA A 71 -0.06 5.89 -12.56
CA ALA A 71 0.52 6.63 -13.67
C ALA A 71 -0.03 8.05 -13.69
N PRO A 72 0.80 9.03 -14.08
CA PRO A 72 0.29 10.39 -14.19
C PRO A 72 -0.85 10.44 -15.20
N ASP A 73 -1.86 11.16 -14.83
CA ASP A 73 -2.98 11.37 -15.73
C ASP A 73 -2.62 12.43 -16.76
N ARG A 74 -3.13 12.29 -17.97
CA ARG A 74 -2.76 13.22 -19.03
C ARG A 74 -3.83 13.99 -19.57
#